data_fe2681588127781ac2e140a02e38bada
#
_entry.id   fe2681588127781ac2e140a02e38bada
#
_cell.length_a   1.000
_cell.length_b   1.000
_cell.length_c   1.000
_cell.angle_alpha   90.00
_cell.angle_beta   90.00
_cell.angle_gamma   90.00
#
_symmetry.space_group_name_H-M   'P 1'
#
loop_
_entity.id
_entity.type
_entity.pdbx_description
1 polymer ?
#
loop_
_entity_poly.entity_id
_entity_poly.type
_entity_poly.pdbx_seq_one_letter_code
_entity_poly.pdbx_strand_id
1 'polypeptide(L)'
;MKLISWNVNGIRACITKGFEDRFKELDADIFCLQETKCQQGQVELELPGYHQYWNYANRRGYSGTAVFTKKEPLSVVNGIGIEAHDKEGRVITLEFEEFYFVTVYTPNSQSE
;
A
#
# COMPACT_ATOMS: atom_id res chain seq x y z
N MET A 1 -2.22 -16.55 10.01
CA MET A 1 -1.71 -15.47 9.12
C MET A 1 -2.01 -14.12 9.74
N LYS A 2 -1.01 -13.26 9.80
CA LYS A 2 -1.16 -11.92 10.39
C LYS A 2 -1.26 -10.88 9.28
N LEU A 3 -2.35 -10.14 9.27
CA LEU A 3 -2.62 -9.09 8.30
C LEU A 3 -2.71 -7.76 9.04
N ILE A 4 -2.03 -6.74 8.53
CA ILE A 4 -2.05 -5.40 9.12
C ILE A 4 -2.39 -4.39 8.03
N SER A 5 -3.22 -3.42 8.38
CA SER A 5 -3.59 -2.30 7.53
C SER A 5 -3.34 -1.01 8.30
N TRP A 6 -2.67 -0.06 7.67
CA TRP A 6 -2.30 1.19 8.32
C TRP A 6 -2.43 2.37 7.36
N ASN A 7 -3.27 3.33 7.73
CA ASN A 7 -3.31 4.60 7.02
C ASN A 7 -2.17 5.47 7.56
N VAL A 8 -1.12 5.64 6.76
CA VAL A 8 0.09 6.31 7.22
C VAL A 8 0.05 7.82 7.07
N ASN A 9 -0.94 8.35 6.36
CA ASN A 9 -1.09 9.78 6.13
C ASN A 9 0.23 10.41 5.70
N GLY A 10 0.84 9.83 4.66
CA GLY A 10 2.15 10.23 4.16
C GLY A 10 3.25 9.33 4.68
N ILE A 11 3.73 8.42 3.82
CA ILE A 11 4.75 7.45 4.22
C ILE A 11 6.09 8.12 4.54
N ARG A 12 6.42 9.22 3.87
CA ARG A 12 7.72 9.89 4.11
C ARG A 12 7.84 10.40 5.54
N ALA A 13 6.79 11.03 6.05
CA ALA A 13 6.78 11.48 7.45
C ALA A 13 6.77 10.29 8.41
N CYS A 14 6.07 9.23 8.05
CA CYS A 14 5.99 8.04 8.87
C CYS A 14 7.36 7.36 9.01
N ILE A 15 8.14 7.34 7.93
CA ILE A 15 9.51 6.78 7.96
C ILE A 15 10.38 7.52 8.97
N THR A 16 10.31 8.84 8.99
CA THR A 16 11.11 9.63 9.93
C THR A 16 10.69 9.40 11.38
N LYS A 17 9.48 8.88 11.60
CA LYS A 17 8.96 8.59 12.94
C LYS A 17 9.13 7.12 13.33
N GLY A 18 9.93 6.35 12.58
CA GLY A 18 10.27 4.99 12.94
C GLY A 18 9.41 3.91 12.30
N PHE A 19 8.88 4.16 11.10
CA PHE A 19 8.06 3.18 10.40
C PHE A 19 8.75 1.82 10.26
N GLU A 20 10.01 1.80 9.83
CA GLU A 20 10.71 0.54 9.58
C GLU A 20 10.86 -0.30 10.84
N ASP A 21 11.13 0.32 11.97
CA ASP A 21 11.26 -0.41 13.24
C ASP A 21 9.92 -1.01 13.65
N ARG A 22 8.85 -0.23 13.53
CA ARG A 22 7.51 -0.69 13.86
C ARG A 22 7.08 -1.82 12.93
N PHE A 23 7.39 -1.68 11.64
CA PHE A 23 7.09 -2.71 10.66
C PHE A 23 7.74 -4.03 11.02
N LYS A 24 9.01 -3.99 11.38
CA LYS A 24 9.76 -5.19 11.76
C LYS A 24 9.22 -5.83 13.03
N GLU A 25 8.88 -5.03 14.03
CA GLU A 25 8.31 -5.51 15.28
C GLU A 25 6.99 -6.27 15.05
N LEU A 26 6.16 -5.75 14.17
CA LEU A 26 4.84 -6.34 13.92
C LEU A 26 4.91 -7.64 13.13
N ASP A 27 5.92 -7.83 12.32
CA ASP A 27 6.19 -9.07 11.60
C ASP A 27 4.96 -9.69 10.93
N ALA A 28 4.22 -8.87 10.19
CA ALA A 28 3.00 -9.33 9.52
C ALA A 28 3.31 -10.17 8.29
N ASP A 29 2.41 -11.07 7.93
CA ASP A 29 2.51 -11.81 6.68
C ASP A 29 2.18 -10.92 5.50
N ILE A 30 1.13 -10.08 5.65
CA ILE A 30 0.77 -9.06 4.66
C ILE A 30 0.52 -7.75 5.40
N PHE A 31 1.17 -6.70 4.94
CA PHE A 31 1.08 -5.38 5.54
C PHE A 31 0.68 -4.39 4.45
N CYS A 32 -0.47 -3.77 4.56
CA CYS A 32 -0.90 -2.81 3.56
C CYS A 32 -0.99 -1.40 4.12
N LEU A 33 -0.68 -0.44 3.26
CA LEU A 33 -0.68 0.98 3.59
C LEU A 33 -1.70 1.71 2.74
N GLN A 34 -2.38 2.67 3.33
CA GLN A 34 -3.23 3.59 2.61
C GLN A 34 -2.70 5.00 2.82
N GLU A 35 -2.98 5.85 1.86
CA GLU A 35 -2.61 7.26 1.91
C GLU A 35 -1.10 7.47 2.02
N THR A 36 -0.37 6.80 1.13
CA THR A 36 1.10 6.91 1.11
C THR A 36 1.57 8.30 0.69
N LYS A 37 0.82 8.98 -0.15
CA LYS A 37 1.09 10.35 -0.62
C LYS A 37 2.48 10.51 -1.25
N CYS A 38 3.00 9.47 -1.87
CA CYS A 38 4.29 9.53 -2.54
C CYS A 38 4.19 9.09 -3.99
N GLN A 39 5.19 9.47 -4.77
CA GLN A 39 5.33 9.09 -6.17
C GLN A 39 6.47 8.11 -6.31
N GLN A 40 6.48 7.41 -7.45
CA GLN A 40 7.54 6.46 -7.74
C GLN A 40 8.91 7.14 -7.63
N GLY A 41 9.82 6.49 -6.93
CA GLY A 41 11.17 7.00 -6.76
C GLY A 41 11.36 7.97 -5.60
N GLN A 42 10.29 8.39 -4.94
CA GLN A 42 10.42 9.30 -3.79
C GLN A 42 10.78 8.59 -2.49
N VAL A 43 10.49 7.29 -2.40
CA VAL A 43 10.72 6.50 -1.21
C VAL A 43 11.36 5.18 -1.60
N GLU A 44 12.44 4.82 -0.90
CA GLU A 44 13.02 3.51 -1.01
C GLU A 44 13.04 2.88 0.37
N LEU A 45 12.30 1.80 0.53
CA LEU A 45 12.24 1.04 1.78
C LEU A 45 12.96 -0.27 1.61
N GLU A 46 13.82 -0.59 2.58
CA GLU A 46 14.46 -1.89 2.65
C GLU A 46 13.70 -2.75 3.65
N LEU A 47 12.92 -3.68 3.14
CA LEU A 47 12.11 -4.59 3.94
C LEU A 47 12.52 -6.02 3.60
N PRO A 48 13.65 -6.50 4.15
CA PRO A 48 14.15 -7.85 3.83
C PRO A 48 13.11 -8.91 4.10
N GLY A 49 12.94 -9.82 3.15
CA GLY A 49 11.96 -10.90 3.26
C GLY A 49 10.57 -10.52 2.79
N TYR A 50 10.39 -9.31 2.28
CA TYR A 50 9.09 -8.87 1.77
C TYR A 50 9.16 -8.47 0.32
N HIS A 51 8.09 -8.77 -0.41
CA HIS A 51 7.83 -8.26 -1.75
C HIS A 51 6.99 -7.01 -1.61
N GLN A 52 7.33 -5.96 -2.35
CA GLN A 52 6.67 -4.65 -2.25
C GLN A 52 5.89 -4.34 -3.53
N TYR A 53 4.67 -3.90 -3.37
CA TYR A 53 3.81 -3.50 -4.48
C TYR A 53 3.19 -2.15 -4.15
N TRP A 54 3.36 -1.19 -5.06
CA TRP A 54 2.92 0.18 -4.86
C TRP A 54 1.96 0.59 -5.95
N ASN A 55 0.94 1.35 -5.59
CA ASN A 55 0.04 1.96 -6.56
C ASN A 55 0.00 3.46 -6.25
N TYR A 56 0.60 4.26 -7.12
CA TYR A 56 0.73 5.70 -6.92
C TYR A 56 -0.42 6.43 -7.60
N ALA A 57 -0.92 7.49 -6.97
CA ALA A 57 -1.87 8.37 -7.62
C ALA A 57 -1.13 9.21 -8.68
N ASN A 58 -1.83 9.63 -9.71
CA ASN A 58 -1.24 10.51 -10.72
C ASN A 58 -0.94 11.89 -10.13
N ARG A 59 -1.72 12.30 -9.14
CA ARG A 59 -1.56 13.58 -8.48
C ARG A 59 -0.56 13.49 -7.34
N ARG A 60 0.38 14.42 -7.28
CA ARG A 60 1.40 14.45 -6.23
C ARG A 60 0.80 14.71 -4.85
N GLY A 61 1.39 14.08 -3.84
CA GLY A 61 1.02 14.31 -2.44
C GLY A 61 -0.40 13.87 -2.10
N TYR A 62 -0.92 12.89 -2.83
CA TYR A 62 -2.33 12.53 -2.77
C TYR A 62 -2.50 11.02 -2.84
N SER A 63 -3.40 10.48 -1.99
CA SER A 63 -3.80 9.08 -2.03
C SER A 63 -2.61 8.10 -2.03
N GLY A 64 -2.69 7.02 -2.80
CA GLY A 64 -1.63 6.03 -2.90
C GLY A 64 -1.79 4.89 -1.93
N THR A 65 -1.52 3.68 -2.41
CA THR A 65 -1.57 2.47 -1.58
C THR A 65 -0.32 1.64 -1.80
N ALA A 66 -0.01 0.78 -0.83
CA ALA A 66 1.10 -0.16 -0.96
C ALA A 66 0.77 -1.44 -0.22
N VAL A 67 1.35 -2.55 -0.67
CA VAL A 67 1.24 -3.84 0.01
C VAL A 67 2.61 -4.47 0.08
N PHE A 68 2.96 -4.95 1.27
CA PHE A 68 4.19 -5.67 1.52
C PHE A 68 3.81 -7.07 1.97
N THR A 69 4.34 -8.11 1.32
CA THR A 69 3.98 -9.48 1.62
C THR A 69 5.22 -10.37 1.66
N LYS A 70 5.23 -11.30 2.62
CA LYS A 70 6.33 -12.26 2.72
C LYS A 70 6.29 -13.28 1.58
N LYS A 71 5.09 -13.68 1.16
CA LYS A 71 4.92 -14.64 0.08
C LYS A 71 4.68 -13.91 -1.23
N GLU A 72 5.38 -14.33 -2.28
CA GLU A 72 5.18 -13.75 -3.60
C GLU A 72 3.80 -14.13 -4.15
N PRO A 73 2.98 -13.16 -4.57
CA PRO A 73 1.67 -13.47 -5.16
C PRO A 73 1.83 -14.03 -6.57
N LEU A 74 0.80 -14.73 -7.03
CA LEU A 74 0.73 -15.23 -8.40
C LEU A 74 0.54 -14.09 -9.39
N SER A 75 -0.20 -13.07 -9.01
CA SER A 75 -0.40 -11.88 -9.83
C SER A 75 -0.70 -10.65 -8.96
N VAL A 76 -0.47 -9.48 -9.53
CA VAL A 76 -0.73 -8.20 -8.89
C VAL A 76 -1.48 -7.33 -9.89
N VAL A 77 -2.61 -6.77 -9.46
CA VAL A 77 -3.38 -5.85 -10.29
C VAL A 77 -3.59 -4.55 -9.53
N ASN A 78 -3.19 -3.45 -10.14
CA ASN A 78 -3.45 -2.12 -9.60
C ASN A 78 -4.74 -1.59 -10.26
N GLY A 79 -5.68 -1.16 -9.42
CA GLY A 79 -6.93 -0.60 -9.89
C GLY A 79 -8.04 -1.64 -10.08
N ILE A 80 -9.15 -1.18 -10.61
CA ILE A 80 -10.35 -2.00 -10.82
C ILE A 80 -10.75 -2.08 -12.29
N GLY A 81 -9.90 -1.56 -13.21
CA GLY A 81 -10.18 -1.56 -14.62
C GLY A 81 -11.02 -0.38 -15.10
N ILE A 82 -11.26 0.60 -14.24
CA ILE A 82 -12.02 1.80 -14.60
C ILE A 82 -11.08 2.99 -14.56
N GLU A 83 -10.71 3.52 -15.71
CA GLU A 83 -9.69 4.56 -15.82
C GLU A 83 -9.96 5.78 -14.93
N ALA A 84 -11.21 6.21 -14.83
CA ALA A 84 -11.57 7.36 -14.02
C ALA A 84 -11.21 7.18 -12.54
N HIS A 85 -11.21 5.95 -12.05
CA HIS A 85 -10.89 5.64 -10.65
C HIS A 85 -9.46 5.19 -10.47
N ASP A 86 -8.84 4.59 -11.48
CA ASP A 86 -7.54 3.95 -11.35
C ASP A 86 -6.38 4.94 -11.26
N LYS A 87 -6.61 6.21 -11.59
CA LYS A 87 -5.61 7.28 -11.49
C LYS A 87 -5.33 7.71 -10.06
N GLU A 88 -6.12 7.23 -9.12
CA GLU A 88 -6.06 7.69 -7.72
C GLU A 88 -5.16 6.82 -6.84
N GLY A 89 -4.65 5.70 -7.36
CA GLY A 89 -3.77 4.82 -6.59
C GLY A 89 -4.44 4.23 -5.37
N ARG A 90 -5.69 3.78 -5.49
CA ARG A 90 -6.50 3.37 -4.33
C ARG A 90 -6.64 1.87 -4.14
N VAL A 91 -6.42 1.07 -5.17
CA VAL A 91 -6.71 -0.37 -5.11
C VAL A 91 -5.52 -1.18 -5.58
N ILE A 92 -5.14 -2.17 -4.79
CA ILE A 92 -4.17 -3.19 -5.18
C ILE A 92 -4.80 -4.54 -4.88
N THR A 93 -4.80 -5.44 -5.85
CA THR A 93 -5.27 -6.81 -5.68
C THR A 93 -4.09 -7.76 -5.87
N LEU A 94 -3.87 -8.62 -4.89
CA LEU A 94 -2.88 -9.70 -4.95
C LEU A 94 -3.62 -11.03 -5.07
N GLU A 95 -3.20 -11.84 -6.02
CA GLU A 95 -3.72 -13.19 -6.15
C GLU A 95 -2.75 -14.18 -5.54
N PHE A 96 -3.21 -14.98 -4.60
CA PHE A 96 -2.46 -16.10 -4.03
C PHE A 96 -3.16 -17.39 -4.43
N GLU A 97 -2.49 -18.50 -4.20
CA GLU A 97 -3.02 -19.81 -4.60
C GLU A 97 -4.37 -20.11 -3.92
N GLU A 98 -4.53 -19.70 -2.67
CA GLU A 98 -5.70 -20.04 -1.87
C GLU A 98 -6.69 -18.89 -1.65
N PHE A 99 -6.31 -17.65 -1.98
CA PHE A 99 -7.17 -16.49 -1.75
C PHE A 99 -6.70 -15.29 -2.55
N TYR A 100 -7.57 -14.28 -2.62
CA TYR A 100 -7.21 -12.95 -3.10
C TYR A 100 -7.11 -12.01 -1.92
N PHE A 101 -6.13 -11.12 -1.96
CA PHE A 101 -6.01 -10.03 -0.99
C PHE A 101 -6.22 -8.71 -1.71
N VAL A 102 -7.15 -7.90 -1.21
CA VAL A 102 -7.44 -6.60 -1.82
C VAL A 102 -7.30 -5.51 -0.78
N THR A 103 -6.50 -4.48 -1.07
CA THR A 103 -6.49 -3.27 -0.27
C THR A 103 -7.17 -2.16 -1.03
N VAL A 104 -8.03 -1.42 -0.34
CA VAL A 104 -8.78 -0.31 -0.92
C VAL A 104 -8.64 0.89 0.01
N TYR A 105 -8.22 2.02 -0.53
CA TYR A 105 -8.25 3.27 0.19
C TYR A 105 -9.47 4.07 -0.24
N THR A 106 -10.35 4.34 0.69
CA THR A 106 -11.49 5.22 0.45
C THR A 106 -11.24 6.53 1.20
N PRO A 107 -11.22 7.67 0.51
CA PRO A 107 -10.98 8.94 1.18
C PRO A 107 -12.14 9.28 2.11
N ASN A 108 -11.85 10.12 3.10
CA ASN A 108 -12.89 10.61 3.97
C ASN A 108 -13.92 11.37 3.15
N SER A 109 -15.20 11.06 3.40
CA SER A 109 -16.28 11.82 2.81
C SER A 109 -16.36 13.15 3.56
N GLN A 110 -16.11 14.24 2.85
CA GLN A 110 -16.23 15.58 3.42
C GLN A 110 -17.63 16.06 3.22
N SER A 111 -18.23 16.56 4.30
CA SER A 111 -19.55 17.18 4.23
C SER A 111 -19.35 18.58 3.66
N GLU A 112 -19.99 18.84 2.55
CA GLU A 112 -19.84 20.12 1.84
C GLU A 112 -20.87 21.14 2.27
#